data_7f75a4a892d0d12994cc7694eaad01ff
#
_entry.id   7f75a4a892d0d12994cc7694eaad01ff
#
_cell.length_a   1.000
_cell.length_b   1.000
_cell.length_c   1.000
_cell.angle_alpha   90.00
_cell.angle_beta   90.00
_cell.angle_gamma   90.00
#
_symmetry.space_group_name_H-M   'P 1'
#
loop_
_entity.id
_entity.type
_entity.pdbx_description
1 polymer ?
#
loop_
_entity_poly.entity_id
_entity_poly.type
_entity_poly.pdbx_seq_one_letter_code
_entity_poly.pdbx_strand_id
1 'polypeptide(L)'
;MTAPLTPPPPPHDDSPHQVWQASPPAGAQDGGSYEQDGPGMKTELREAAVITVAVALGGVLLGLLWWWLAPHVPLVGDQVDKNWVVYLKDSEGEQAIGVDGTFTLLGLAFGVVSAVAVFLLRRRGGVPVVVALGLGALLGSVLAWRLGVWLGPESDVLAHAKAVGKGVAFSAPLKLSAKGALLAWPLGALVVHLGLTALFGPRDPEPELPYPHQA
;
A
#
# COMPACT_ATOMS: atom_id res chain seq x y z
N MET A 1 -77.37 -6.18 58.93
CA MET A 1 -76.10 -6.82 58.68
C MET A 1 -75.64 -6.38 57.29
N THR A 2 -74.81 -5.37 57.19
CA THR A 2 -74.33 -4.83 55.93
C THR A 2 -72.85 -5.33 55.76
N ALA A 3 -72.67 -6.17 54.74
CA ALA A 3 -71.36 -6.63 54.34
C ALA A 3 -70.57 -5.49 53.68
N PRO A 4 -69.23 -5.34 53.95
CA PRO A 4 -68.44 -4.34 53.29
C PRO A 4 -68.15 -4.76 51.85
N LEU A 5 -68.42 -3.83 50.93
CA LEU A 5 -68.05 -3.98 49.52
C LEU A 5 -66.55 -3.81 49.36
N THR A 6 -65.89 -4.86 48.96
CA THR A 6 -64.49 -4.81 48.57
C THR A 6 -64.42 -4.14 47.17
N PRO A 7 -63.60 -3.12 47.00
CA PRO A 7 -63.44 -2.52 45.66
C PRO A 7 -62.75 -3.54 44.71
N PRO A 8 -63.06 -3.50 43.39
CA PRO A 8 -62.51 -4.35 42.39
C PRO A 8 -61.00 -4.04 42.21
N PRO A 9 -60.13 -5.03 41.89
CA PRO A 9 -58.77 -4.81 41.62
C PRO A 9 -58.54 -3.94 40.37
N PRO A 10 -57.51 -3.13 40.33
CA PRO A 10 -57.26 -2.28 39.15
C PRO A 10 -57.00 -3.15 37.91
N PRO A 11 -57.34 -2.67 36.73
CA PRO A 11 -57.11 -3.39 35.49
C PRO A 11 -55.60 -3.59 35.26
N HIS A 12 -55.21 -4.82 34.94
CA HIS A 12 -53.86 -5.13 34.51
C HIS A 12 -53.61 -4.44 33.18
N ASP A 13 -52.67 -3.50 33.15
CA ASP A 13 -52.24 -2.81 31.95
C ASP A 13 -51.21 -3.72 31.24
N ASP A 14 -51.72 -4.61 30.39
CA ASP A 14 -50.91 -5.48 29.53
C ASP A 14 -50.41 -4.70 28.31
N SER A 15 -49.84 -3.52 28.53
CA SER A 15 -49.22 -2.78 27.46
C SER A 15 -47.91 -3.43 27.03
N PRO A 16 -47.78 -3.91 25.78
CA PRO A 16 -46.55 -4.56 25.29
C PRO A 16 -45.29 -3.66 25.27
N HIS A 17 -45.48 -2.39 25.61
CA HIS A 17 -44.38 -1.41 25.59
C HIS A 17 -43.53 -1.34 26.88
N GLN A 18 -43.89 -2.03 27.96
CA GLN A 18 -43.09 -2.04 29.20
C GLN A 18 -41.94 -3.05 29.24
N VAL A 19 -41.85 -3.94 28.27
CA VAL A 19 -40.78 -4.94 28.21
C VAL A 19 -39.41 -4.29 27.90
N TRP A 20 -39.42 -3.08 27.38
CA TRP A 20 -38.16 -2.36 27.03
C TRP A 20 -37.59 -1.48 28.15
N GLN A 21 -38.23 -1.40 29.30
CA GLN A 21 -37.78 -0.56 30.42
C GLN A 21 -37.41 -1.35 31.69
N ALA A 22 -37.30 -2.66 31.60
CA ALA A 22 -36.67 -3.42 32.68
C ALA A 22 -35.19 -3.04 32.76
N SER A 23 -34.83 -2.21 33.75
CA SER A 23 -33.43 -1.97 34.07
C SER A 23 -32.78 -3.33 34.31
N PRO A 24 -31.60 -3.60 33.68
CA PRO A 24 -30.88 -4.82 33.96
C PRO A 24 -30.58 -4.92 35.46
N PRO A 25 -30.66 -6.11 36.07
CA PRO A 25 -30.40 -6.28 37.49
C PRO A 25 -29.05 -5.69 37.85
N ALA A 26 -28.98 -4.91 38.93
CA ALA A 26 -27.79 -4.28 39.44
C ALA A 26 -26.77 -5.34 39.93
N GLY A 27 -26.07 -5.95 39.02
CA GLY A 27 -25.10 -7.04 39.24
C GLY A 27 -24.50 -7.56 37.96
N ALA A 28 -25.05 -7.22 36.78
CA ALA A 28 -24.47 -7.53 35.48
C ALA A 28 -23.70 -6.32 34.93
N GLN A 29 -22.85 -5.73 35.76
CA GLN A 29 -21.69 -4.97 35.25
C GLN A 29 -20.54 -5.98 35.03
N ASP A 30 -20.83 -7.07 34.32
CA ASP A 30 -19.79 -7.61 33.46
C ASP A 30 -19.62 -6.54 32.37
N GLY A 31 -18.60 -5.71 32.59
CA GLY A 31 -18.02 -4.95 31.53
C GLY A 31 -17.70 -5.96 30.44
N GLY A 32 -18.62 -6.11 29.51
CA GLY A 32 -18.35 -6.73 28.24
C GLY A 32 -17.18 -5.98 27.66
N SER A 33 -15.97 -6.38 28.07
CA SER A 33 -14.82 -6.20 27.22
C SER A 33 -15.33 -6.80 25.91
N TYR A 34 -15.56 -5.96 24.93
CA TYR A 34 -15.61 -6.40 23.55
C TYR A 34 -14.28 -7.12 23.38
N GLU A 35 -14.30 -8.41 23.64
CA GLU A 35 -13.19 -9.31 23.36
C GLU A 35 -13.03 -9.20 21.89
N GLN A 36 -12.12 -8.31 21.52
CA GLN A 36 -11.66 -8.08 20.17
C GLN A 36 -10.95 -9.39 19.85
N ASP A 37 -11.70 -10.35 19.29
CA ASP A 37 -11.23 -11.68 18.84
C ASP A 37 -10.24 -11.55 17.67
N GLY A 38 -9.32 -10.59 17.78
CA GLY A 38 -8.22 -10.34 16.89
C GLY A 38 -6.88 -10.52 17.58
N PRO A 39 -5.82 -10.83 16.87
CA PRO A 39 -4.46 -10.77 17.41
C PRO A 39 -4.26 -9.36 17.97
N GLY A 40 -3.96 -9.23 19.27
CA GLY A 40 -3.92 -7.95 19.97
C GLY A 40 -3.09 -6.91 19.21
N MET A 41 -3.43 -5.63 19.36
CA MET A 41 -2.84 -4.48 18.61
C MET A 41 -1.31 -4.54 18.45
N LYS A 42 -0.59 -5.08 19.46
CA LYS A 42 0.87 -5.24 19.39
C LYS A 42 1.29 -6.27 18.35
N THR A 43 0.52 -7.33 18.17
CA THR A 43 0.79 -8.38 17.18
C THR A 43 0.53 -7.85 15.78
N GLU A 44 -0.60 -7.15 15.59
CA GLU A 44 -0.93 -6.53 14.29
C GLU A 44 0.09 -5.49 13.87
N LEU A 45 0.54 -4.64 14.81
CA LEU A 45 1.57 -3.64 14.54
C LEU A 45 2.92 -4.28 14.18
N ARG A 46 3.30 -5.36 14.88
CA ARG A 46 4.52 -6.10 14.55
C ARG A 46 4.44 -6.73 13.16
N GLU A 47 3.31 -7.32 12.81
CA GLU A 47 3.08 -7.90 11.49
C GLU A 47 3.11 -6.85 10.39
N ALA A 48 2.45 -5.71 10.60
CA ALA A 48 2.49 -4.56 9.70
C ALA A 48 3.93 -4.07 9.50
N ALA A 49 4.71 -3.95 10.57
CA ALA A 49 6.11 -3.56 10.49
C ALA A 49 6.96 -4.56 9.68
N VAL A 50 6.77 -5.86 9.89
CA VAL A 50 7.48 -6.91 9.13
C VAL A 50 7.13 -6.83 7.65
N ILE A 51 5.84 -6.67 7.29
CA ILE A 51 5.41 -6.51 5.90
C ILE A 51 6.04 -5.27 5.27
N THR A 52 5.98 -4.12 5.97
CA THR A 52 6.57 -2.87 5.50
C THR A 52 8.05 -3.04 5.19
N VAL A 53 8.82 -3.62 6.12
CA VAL A 53 10.26 -3.83 5.94
C VAL A 53 10.55 -4.82 4.81
N ALA A 54 9.83 -5.94 4.77
CA ALA A 54 10.03 -6.96 3.73
C ALA A 54 9.76 -6.41 2.32
N VAL A 55 8.65 -5.67 2.16
CA VAL A 55 8.31 -5.03 0.88
C VAL A 55 9.31 -3.94 0.53
N ALA A 56 9.70 -3.09 1.49
CA ALA A 56 10.70 -2.04 1.27
C ALA A 56 12.06 -2.60 0.83
N LEU A 57 12.51 -3.73 1.41
CA LEU A 57 13.73 -4.42 1.01
C LEU A 57 13.65 -4.96 -0.44
N GLY A 58 12.45 -5.28 -0.94
CA GLY A 58 12.24 -5.57 -2.35
C GLY A 58 12.68 -4.43 -3.27
N GLY A 59 12.73 -3.19 -2.75
CA GLY A 59 13.25 -2.02 -3.47
C GLY A 59 14.72 -2.15 -3.87
N VAL A 60 15.53 -2.91 -3.14
CA VAL A 60 16.91 -3.20 -3.53
C VAL A 60 16.91 -3.98 -4.85
N LEU A 61 16.07 -5.00 -4.95
CA LEU A 61 15.97 -5.82 -6.15
C LEU A 61 15.43 -5.01 -7.34
N LEU A 62 14.40 -4.20 -7.11
CA LEU A 62 13.86 -3.31 -8.15
C LEU A 62 14.91 -2.31 -8.62
N GLY A 63 15.67 -1.71 -7.71
CA GLY A 63 16.72 -0.76 -8.04
C GLY A 63 17.87 -1.38 -8.87
N LEU A 64 18.28 -2.61 -8.53
CA LEU A 64 19.26 -3.38 -9.30
C LEU A 64 18.74 -3.73 -10.69
N LEU A 65 17.47 -4.18 -10.79
CA LEU A 65 16.84 -4.49 -12.07
C LEU A 65 16.71 -3.24 -12.93
N TRP A 66 16.28 -2.12 -12.35
CA TRP A 66 16.16 -0.86 -13.06
C TRP A 66 17.54 -0.38 -13.58
N TRP A 67 18.57 -0.43 -12.75
CA TRP A 67 19.94 -0.09 -13.17
C TRP A 67 20.41 -0.95 -14.34
N TRP A 68 20.06 -2.24 -14.34
CA TRP A 68 20.50 -3.17 -15.37
C TRP A 68 19.66 -3.11 -16.66
N LEU A 69 18.34 -2.91 -16.54
CA LEU A 69 17.41 -2.95 -17.69
C LEU A 69 17.12 -1.58 -18.31
N ALA A 70 17.40 -0.49 -17.59
CA ALA A 70 17.13 0.84 -18.10
C ALA A 70 17.97 1.14 -19.36
N PRO A 71 17.38 1.71 -20.41
CA PRO A 71 18.12 2.09 -21.59
C PRO A 71 19.16 3.16 -21.26
N HIS A 72 20.34 3.03 -21.87
CA HIS A 72 21.42 3.99 -21.70
C HIS A 72 21.21 5.17 -22.65
N VAL A 73 21.13 6.38 -22.10
CA VAL A 73 20.99 7.62 -22.88
C VAL A 73 22.37 8.04 -23.36
N PRO A 74 22.65 8.03 -24.67
CA PRO A 74 23.95 8.41 -25.19
C PRO A 74 24.12 9.92 -25.22
N LEU A 75 25.20 10.40 -24.61
CA LEU A 75 25.66 11.79 -24.65
C LEU A 75 26.92 11.90 -25.47
N VAL A 76 27.17 13.08 -26.05
CA VAL A 76 28.39 13.43 -26.76
C VAL A 76 28.89 14.77 -26.23
N GLY A 77 30.19 14.82 -25.91
CA GLY A 77 30.86 16.05 -25.55
C GLY A 77 31.51 16.69 -26.79
N ASP A 78 31.35 18.01 -26.95
CA ASP A 78 32.05 18.79 -27.95
C ASP A 78 32.64 20.06 -27.33
N GLN A 79 33.54 20.69 -28.07
CA GLN A 79 34.18 21.92 -27.66
C GLN A 79 33.82 23.03 -28.62
N VAL A 80 33.07 24.02 -28.11
CA VAL A 80 32.66 25.22 -28.84
C VAL A 80 33.32 26.42 -28.16
N ASP A 81 34.06 27.21 -28.91
CA ASP A 81 34.76 28.40 -28.41
C ASP A 81 35.62 28.15 -27.14
N LYS A 82 36.32 27.02 -27.11
CA LYS A 82 37.12 26.53 -25.96
C LYS A 82 36.32 26.10 -24.73
N ASN A 83 34.98 26.15 -24.78
CA ASN A 83 34.11 25.67 -23.74
C ASN A 83 33.57 24.26 -24.05
N TRP A 84 33.58 23.39 -23.06
CA TRP A 84 32.94 22.08 -23.21
C TRP A 84 31.43 22.19 -23.12
N VAL A 85 30.76 21.59 -24.10
CA VAL A 85 29.30 21.44 -24.14
C VAL A 85 28.95 19.97 -24.30
N VAL A 86 27.87 19.54 -23.65
CA VAL A 86 27.39 18.16 -23.73
C VAL A 86 25.95 18.19 -24.22
N TYR A 87 25.66 17.35 -25.19
CA TYR A 87 24.34 17.24 -25.79
C TYR A 87 23.97 15.76 -26.01
N LEU A 88 22.67 15.52 -26.19
CA LEU A 88 22.17 14.19 -26.55
C LEU A 88 22.66 13.83 -27.94
N LYS A 89 23.18 12.61 -28.11
CA LYS A 89 23.60 12.10 -29.42
C LYS A 89 22.41 12.00 -30.36
N ASP A 90 21.25 11.56 -29.83
CA ASP A 90 19.99 11.44 -30.54
C ASP A 90 19.02 12.47 -30.02
N SER A 91 18.53 13.37 -30.91
CA SER A 91 17.70 14.52 -30.55
C SER A 91 16.30 14.16 -30.07
N GLU A 92 15.82 12.94 -30.31
CA GLU A 92 14.45 12.54 -30.01
C GLU A 92 14.20 12.14 -28.55
N GLY A 93 15.25 11.86 -27.78
CA GLY A 93 15.13 11.63 -26.34
C GLY A 93 14.34 10.38 -25.92
N GLU A 94 14.08 9.47 -26.84
CA GLU A 94 13.28 8.26 -26.60
C GLU A 94 13.84 7.40 -25.46
N GLN A 95 15.18 7.32 -25.37
CA GLN A 95 15.85 6.57 -24.31
C GLN A 95 15.57 7.16 -22.93
N ALA A 96 15.44 8.49 -22.82
CA ALA A 96 15.12 9.14 -21.54
C ALA A 96 13.70 8.78 -21.06
N ILE A 97 12.73 8.71 -22.00
CA ILE A 97 11.37 8.24 -21.71
C ILE A 97 11.41 6.75 -21.34
N GLY A 98 12.23 5.96 -22.05
CA GLY A 98 12.42 4.54 -21.79
C GLY A 98 12.96 4.25 -20.37
N VAL A 99 13.81 5.10 -19.82
CA VAL A 99 14.31 4.99 -18.43
C VAL A 99 13.17 5.07 -17.42
N ASP A 100 12.30 6.08 -17.57
CA ASP A 100 11.14 6.27 -16.69
C ASP A 100 10.09 5.16 -16.90
N GLY A 101 9.88 4.75 -18.16
CA GLY A 101 8.98 3.65 -18.52
C GLY A 101 9.40 2.32 -17.92
N THR A 102 10.71 1.99 -17.98
CA THR A 102 11.25 0.77 -17.37
C THR A 102 11.04 0.76 -15.86
N PHE A 103 11.30 1.87 -15.17
CA PHE A 103 11.03 1.98 -13.73
C PHE A 103 9.55 1.75 -13.41
N THR A 104 8.67 2.36 -14.19
CA THR A 104 7.20 2.27 -14.01
C THR A 104 6.72 0.83 -14.19
N LEU A 105 7.14 0.15 -15.26
CA LEU A 105 6.76 -1.25 -15.53
C LEU A 105 7.28 -2.20 -14.47
N LEU A 106 8.54 -2.04 -14.04
CA LEU A 106 9.09 -2.81 -12.93
C LEU A 106 8.31 -2.54 -11.63
N GLY A 107 8.01 -1.27 -11.34
CA GLY A 107 7.20 -0.89 -10.18
C GLY A 107 5.83 -1.55 -10.18
N LEU A 108 5.13 -1.57 -11.30
CA LEU A 108 3.84 -2.26 -11.44
C LEU A 108 3.99 -3.77 -11.24
N ALA A 109 5.00 -4.41 -11.84
CA ALA A 109 5.25 -5.84 -11.67
C ALA A 109 5.53 -6.20 -10.19
N PHE A 110 6.38 -5.43 -9.52
CA PHE A 110 6.63 -5.58 -8.08
C PHE A 110 5.37 -5.31 -7.25
N GLY A 111 4.51 -4.39 -7.69
CA GLY A 111 3.21 -4.13 -7.08
C GLY A 111 2.31 -5.36 -7.10
N VAL A 112 2.18 -6.01 -8.27
CA VAL A 112 1.41 -7.25 -8.42
C VAL A 112 1.98 -8.36 -7.54
N VAL A 113 3.29 -8.59 -7.61
CA VAL A 113 3.96 -9.67 -6.85
C VAL A 113 3.80 -9.47 -5.35
N SER A 114 4.06 -8.25 -4.85
CA SER A 114 3.93 -7.95 -3.42
C SER A 114 2.49 -8.05 -2.93
N ALA A 115 1.51 -7.60 -3.73
CA ALA A 115 0.09 -7.73 -3.39
C ALA A 115 -0.36 -9.19 -3.30
N VAL A 116 0.02 -10.02 -4.28
CA VAL A 116 -0.29 -11.46 -4.28
C VAL A 116 0.37 -12.14 -3.08
N ALA A 117 1.65 -11.87 -2.83
CA ALA A 117 2.38 -12.46 -1.71
C ALA A 117 1.72 -12.10 -0.36
N VAL A 118 1.43 -10.82 -0.13
CA VAL A 118 0.79 -10.36 1.10
C VAL A 118 -0.63 -10.94 1.22
N PHE A 119 -1.41 -10.99 0.15
CA PHE A 119 -2.74 -11.60 0.16
C PHE A 119 -2.69 -13.08 0.52
N LEU A 120 -1.77 -13.86 -0.06
CA LEU A 120 -1.65 -15.29 0.25
C LEU A 120 -1.22 -15.55 1.68
N LEU A 121 -0.34 -14.71 2.23
CA LEU A 121 0.16 -14.83 3.60
C LEU A 121 -0.86 -14.32 4.64
N ARG A 122 -1.70 -13.34 4.29
CA ARG A 122 -2.57 -12.60 5.21
C ARG A 122 -3.96 -12.33 4.64
N ARG A 123 -4.68 -13.39 4.25
CA ARG A 123 -6.04 -13.30 3.69
C ARG A 123 -7.07 -12.59 4.59
N ARG A 124 -6.85 -12.59 5.90
CA ARG A 124 -7.69 -11.93 6.92
C ARG A 124 -7.04 -10.66 7.45
N GLY A 125 -6.06 -10.11 6.73
CA GLY A 125 -5.40 -8.87 7.13
C GLY A 125 -6.34 -7.68 7.00
N GLY A 126 -6.50 -6.93 8.10
CA GLY A 126 -7.30 -5.70 8.13
C GLY A 126 -6.54 -4.49 7.57
N VAL A 127 -7.06 -3.30 7.91
CA VAL A 127 -6.47 -2.00 7.52
C VAL A 127 -4.94 -1.91 7.76
N PRO A 128 -4.38 -2.42 8.88
CA PRO A 128 -2.94 -2.34 9.12
C PRO A 128 -2.09 -3.00 8.02
N VAL A 129 -2.55 -4.12 7.44
CA VAL A 129 -1.84 -4.84 6.37
C VAL A 129 -1.84 -4.04 5.07
N VAL A 130 -2.98 -3.42 4.73
CA VAL A 130 -3.10 -2.57 3.53
C VAL A 130 -2.19 -1.34 3.63
N VAL A 131 -2.18 -0.68 4.79
CA VAL A 131 -1.30 0.47 5.07
C VAL A 131 0.17 0.05 5.02
N ALA A 132 0.52 -1.09 5.62
CA ALA A 132 1.88 -1.63 5.62
C ALA A 132 2.37 -1.94 4.19
N LEU A 133 1.51 -2.54 3.35
CA LEU A 133 1.82 -2.81 1.96
C LEU A 133 2.06 -1.52 1.17
N GLY A 134 1.18 -0.52 1.30
CA GLY A 134 1.31 0.77 0.62
C GLY A 134 2.56 1.54 1.04
N LEU A 135 2.83 1.64 2.36
CA LEU A 135 4.02 2.29 2.90
C LEU A 135 5.30 1.54 2.50
N GLY A 136 5.30 0.21 2.62
CA GLY A 136 6.43 -0.63 2.21
C GLY A 136 6.77 -0.46 0.73
N ALA A 137 5.76 -0.44 -0.15
CA ALA A 137 5.93 -0.25 -1.58
C ALA A 137 6.46 1.16 -1.90
N LEU A 138 5.98 2.20 -1.20
CA LEU A 138 6.46 3.56 -1.38
C LEU A 138 7.94 3.69 -0.96
N LEU A 139 8.29 3.18 0.23
CA LEU A 139 9.67 3.15 0.72
C LEU A 139 10.56 2.33 -0.20
N GLY A 140 10.07 1.19 -0.70
CA GLY A 140 10.76 0.36 -1.68
C GLY A 140 11.03 1.09 -2.98
N SER A 141 10.06 1.83 -3.52
CA SER A 141 10.23 2.66 -4.71
C SER A 141 11.30 3.74 -4.52
N VAL A 142 11.29 4.43 -3.38
CA VAL A 142 12.30 5.46 -3.05
C VAL A 142 13.68 4.83 -2.91
N LEU A 143 13.78 3.68 -2.24
CA LEU A 143 15.03 2.93 -2.09
C LEU A 143 15.56 2.49 -3.47
N ALA A 144 14.70 1.95 -4.32
CA ALA A 144 15.04 1.52 -5.67
C ALA A 144 15.57 2.69 -6.51
N TRP A 145 14.88 3.83 -6.48
CA TRP A 145 15.32 5.03 -7.17
C TRP A 145 16.70 5.49 -6.69
N ARG A 146 16.91 5.59 -5.36
CA ARG A 146 18.19 6.02 -4.79
C ARG A 146 19.32 5.07 -5.14
N LEU A 147 19.06 3.77 -5.03
CA LEU A 147 20.05 2.74 -5.33
C LEU A 147 20.41 2.73 -6.82
N GLY A 148 19.42 2.79 -7.71
CA GLY A 148 19.66 2.80 -9.15
C GLY A 148 20.45 4.03 -9.60
N VAL A 149 20.16 5.21 -9.06
CA VAL A 149 20.92 6.43 -9.32
C VAL A 149 22.35 6.32 -8.78
N TRP A 150 22.53 5.74 -7.60
CA TRP A 150 23.87 5.57 -7.00
C TRP A 150 24.76 4.57 -7.74
N LEU A 151 24.15 3.52 -8.31
CA LEU A 151 24.86 2.53 -9.12
C LEU A 151 25.08 2.97 -10.57
N GLY A 152 24.37 4.01 -11.01
CA GLY A 152 24.45 4.54 -12.36
C GLY A 152 25.79 5.22 -12.66
N PRO A 153 26.02 5.64 -13.93
CA PRO A 153 27.21 6.38 -14.34
C PRO A 153 27.37 7.69 -13.56
N GLU A 154 28.61 8.22 -13.56
CA GLU A 154 28.95 9.46 -12.86
C GLU A 154 28.01 10.61 -13.15
N SER A 155 27.64 11.34 -12.10
CA SER A 155 26.72 12.48 -12.18
C SER A 155 27.35 13.73 -12.79
N ASP A 156 28.69 13.85 -12.73
CA ASP A 156 29.44 14.96 -13.38
C ASP A 156 29.66 14.66 -14.86
N VAL A 157 28.63 14.96 -15.64
CA VAL A 157 28.62 14.78 -17.10
C VAL A 157 29.73 15.55 -17.79
N LEU A 158 30.08 16.74 -17.26
CA LEU A 158 31.11 17.60 -17.87
C LEU A 158 32.53 17.06 -17.64
N ALA A 159 32.82 16.58 -16.41
CA ALA A 159 34.09 15.93 -16.10
C ALA A 159 34.26 14.66 -16.92
N HIS A 160 33.20 13.86 -17.05
CA HIS A 160 33.20 12.63 -17.85
C HIS A 160 33.44 12.93 -19.35
N ALA A 161 32.77 13.94 -19.92
CA ALA A 161 33.00 14.37 -21.31
C ALA A 161 34.46 14.79 -21.57
N LYS A 162 35.09 15.49 -20.63
CA LYS A 162 36.48 15.87 -20.70
C LYS A 162 37.42 14.66 -20.65
N ALA A 163 37.10 13.66 -19.83
CA ALA A 163 37.89 12.46 -19.66
C ALA A 163 37.86 11.55 -20.90
N VAL A 164 36.70 11.35 -21.53
CA VAL A 164 36.52 10.49 -22.70
C VAL A 164 36.97 11.19 -24.02
N GLY A 165 36.93 12.53 -24.05
CA GLY A 165 37.37 13.33 -25.20
C GLY A 165 36.26 13.75 -26.13
N LYS A 166 36.62 14.67 -27.07
CA LYS A 166 35.69 15.29 -28.03
C LYS A 166 35.11 14.25 -29.00
N GLY A 167 33.78 14.29 -29.19
CA GLY A 167 33.07 13.45 -30.17
C GLY A 167 32.89 12.00 -29.74
N VAL A 168 33.35 11.62 -28.54
CA VAL A 168 33.13 10.26 -28.00
C VAL A 168 31.82 10.18 -27.31
N ALA A 169 31.00 9.14 -27.65
CA ALA A 169 29.75 8.89 -26.98
C ALA A 169 29.95 8.20 -25.62
N PHE A 170 29.23 8.65 -24.61
CA PHE A 170 29.21 8.07 -23.26
C PHE A 170 27.80 8.05 -22.69
N SER A 171 27.55 7.23 -21.67
CA SER A 171 26.23 7.09 -21.06
C SER A 171 25.93 8.23 -20.09
N ALA A 172 24.73 8.81 -20.19
CA ALA A 172 24.20 9.75 -19.21
C ALA A 172 24.04 9.10 -17.85
N PRO A 173 24.09 9.86 -16.74
CA PRO A 173 23.73 9.37 -15.43
C PRO A 173 22.28 8.90 -15.41
N LEU A 174 22.01 7.81 -14.68
CA LEU A 174 20.67 7.27 -14.54
C LEU A 174 19.80 8.26 -13.75
N LYS A 175 18.73 8.75 -14.36
CA LYS A 175 17.87 9.78 -13.77
C LYS A 175 16.40 9.40 -13.97
N LEU A 176 15.64 9.40 -12.88
CA LEU A 176 14.19 9.30 -12.93
C LEU A 176 13.62 10.72 -13.08
N SER A 177 13.13 11.06 -14.28
CA SER A 177 12.59 12.37 -14.60
C SER A 177 11.15 12.50 -14.13
N ALA A 178 10.32 11.50 -14.39
CA ALA A 178 8.94 11.42 -13.96
C ALA A 178 8.84 10.91 -12.52
N LYS A 179 8.88 11.80 -11.53
CA LYS A 179 8.77 11.42 -10.10
C LYS A 179 7.49 10.69 -9.75
N GLY A 180 6.40 10.88 -10.53
CA GLY A 180 5.17 10.13 -10.40
C GLY A 180 5.34 8.61 -10.59
N ALA A 181 6.37 8.16 -11.31
CA ALA A 181 6.72 6.74 -11.46
C ALA A 181 6.97 6.02 -10.11
N LEU A 182 7.39 6.76 -9.06
CA LEU A 182 7.53 6.23 -7.71
C LEU A 182 6.21 5.71 -7.13
N LEU A 183 5.08 6.18 -7.62
CA LEU A 183 3.76 5.73 -7.19
C LEU A 183 3.28 4.47 -7.92
N ALA A 184 3.96 4.04 -8.99
CA ALA A 184 3.55 2.87 -9.76
C ALA A 184 3.49 1.60 -8.90
N TRP A 185 4.49 1.36 -8.07
CA TRP A 185 4.50 0.21 -7.16
C TRP A 185 3.41 0.29 -6.10
N PRO A 186 3.29 1.33 -5.24
CA PRO A 186 2.24 1.36 -4.22
C PRO A 186 0.83 1.34 -4.82
N LEU A 187 0.56 2.04 -5.93
CA LEU A 187 -0.75 2.01 -6.58
C LEU A 187 -1.05 0.62 -7.15
N GLY A 188 -0.11 0.00 -7.86
CA GLY A 188 -0.27 -1.36 -8.37
C GLY A 188 -0.51 -2.37 -7.24
N ALA A 189 0.26 -2.28 -6.15
CA ALA A 189 0.11 -3.15 -4.98
C ALA A 189 -1.26 -2.99 -4.32
N LEU A 190 -1.71 -1.76 -4.08
CA LEU A 190 -2.99 -1.48 -3.43
C LEU A 190 -4.17 -1.91 -4.30
N VAL A 191 -4.18 -1.59 -5.60
CA VAL A 191 -5.25 -1.96 -6.52
C VAL A 191 -5.39 -3.47 -6.62
N VAL A 192 -4.27 -4.19 -6.80
CA VAL A 192 -4.29 -5.65 -6.91
C VAL A 192 -4.68 -6.30 -5.58
N HIS A 193 -4.14 -5.82 -4.44
CA HIS A 193 -4.47 -6.37 -3.13
C HIS A 193 -5.95 -6.18 -2.79
N LEU A 194 -6.50 -4.98 -3.02
CA LEU A 194 -7.91 -4.70 -2.79
C LEU A 194 -8.81 -5.51 -3.73
N GLY A 195 -8.41 -5.66 -5.01
CA GLY A 195 -9.13 -6.51 -5.97
C GLY A 195 -9.16 -7.97 -5.52
N LEU A 196 -8.03 -8.53 -5.08
CA LEU A 196 -7.96 -9.89 -4.55
C LEU A 196 -8.79 -10.05 -3.28
N THR A 197 -8.78 -9.07 -2.39
CA THR A 197 -9.59 -9.10 -1.16
C THR A 197 -11.09 -9.03 -1.49
N ALA A 198 -11.50 -8.22 -2.45
CA ALA A 198 -12.89 -8.11 -2.86
C ALA A 198 -13.41 -9.40 -3.52
N LEU A 199 -12.57 -10.08 -4.30
CA LEU A 199 -12.96 -11.29 -5.04
C LEU A 199 -12.85 -12.57 -4.19
N PHE A 200 -11.84 -12.67 -3.35
CA PHE A 200 -11.45 -13.90 -2.66
C PHE A 200 -11.32 -13.74 -1.13
N GLY A 201 -11.63 -12.56 -0.60
CA GLY A 201 -11.63 -12.31 0.85
C GLY A 201 -12.72 -13.09 1.56
N PRO A 202 -12.57 -13.36 2.86
CA PRO A 202 -13.62 -13.96 3.68
C PRO A 202 -14.83 -13.02 3.70
N ARG A 203 -16.03 -13.61 3.58
CA ARG A 203 -17.28 -12.88 3.74
C ARG A 203 -17.72 -13.01 5.19
N ASP A 204 -18.17 -11.92 5.78
CA ASP A 204 -18.81 -11.96 7.09
C ASP A 204 -20.12 -12.76 6.99
N PRO A 205 -20.43 -13.61 7.99
CA PRO A 205 -21.73 -14.29 8.04
C PRO A 205 -22.85 -13.25 8.04
N GLU A 206 -23.88 -13.47 7.24
CA GLU A 206 -25.06 -12.61 7.29
C GLU A 206 -25.66 -12.71 8.70
N PRO A 207 -26.05 -11.57 9.32
CA PRO A 207 -26.75 -11.59 10.59
C PRO A 207 -28.04 -12.42 10.44
N GLU A 208 -28.14 -13.54 11.15
CA GLU A 208 -29.39 -14.29 11.22
C GLU A 208 -30.46 -13.39 11.84
N LEU A 209 -31.37 -12.88 11.01
CA LEU A 209 -32.53 -12.16 11.50
C LEU A 209 -33.35 -13.14 12.33
N PRO A 210 -33.68 -12.84 13.61
CA PRO A 210 -34.55 -13.69 14.41
C PRO A 210 -35.88 -13.81 13.68
N TYR A 211 -36.21 -15.03 13.26
CA TYR A 211 -37.56 -15.29 12.71
C TYR A 211 -38.59 -14.98 13.80
N PRO A 212 -39.60 -14.13 13.56
CA PRO A 212 -40.67 -13.96 14.50
C PRO A 212 -41.38 -15.32 14.66
N HIS A 213 -41.29 -15.91 15.85
CA HIS A 213 -42.06 -17.09 16.17
C HIS A 213 -43.52 -16.77 15.97
N GLN A 214 -44.13 -17.36 14.93
CA GLN A 214 -45.57 -17.32 14.74
C GLN A 214 -46.20 -18.12 15.89
N ALA A 215 -46.87 -17.39 16.79
CA ALA A 215 -47.68 -17.96 17.84
C ALA A 215 -49.06 -18.30 17.28
#